data_d1da781d8f28888a8b68265107278ab9
#
_entry.id   d1da781d8f28888a8b68265107278ab9
#
_cell.length_a   1.000
_cell.length_b   1.000
_cell.length_c   1.000
_cell.angle_alpha   90.00
_cell.angle_beta   90.00
_cell.angle_gamma   90.00
#
_symmetry.space_group_name_H-M   'P 1'
#
loop_
_entity.id
_entity.type
_entity.pdbx_description
1 polymer ?
#
loop_
_entity_poly.entity_id
_entity_poly.type
_entity_poly.pdbx_seq_one_letter_code
_entity_poly.pdbx_strand_id
1 'polypeptide(L)'
;MRKSAAVLAGIAASFVTMAALAHGEKGAPPAEGWSGSVAGGYVAVRGNSDSTTANFKTEVLYDDKRWHHSALATAVGASQDGDTSAEAYKGLLKTKYDMSETIYAFGLAEYNKDRFSAYDYQVFEVAGLGWRVFRSDSQELNLEAGVGAKQSKLRQPDPPEPLLAPGERNVDEFVGRLGAEYHWHISESAVFSEKVASTMGSDNTYIESLTELKTTVVGALSLALGYLVKHNTDVPGGVDKTDSQTSISLEYAF
;
A
#
# COMPACT_ATOMS: atom_id res chain seq x y z
N MET A 1 25.45 33.96 10.25
CA MET A 1 25.57 32.70 9.51
C MET A 1 24.34 31.87 9.89
N ARG A 2 23.31 31.91 9.07
CA ARG A 2 22.04 31.12 9.28
C ARG A 2 22.33 29.71 8.77
N LYS A 3 22.30 28.73 9.67
CA LYS A 3 22.27 27.31 9.30
C LYS A 3 20.85 27.01 8.82
N SER A 4 20.69 26.81 7.52
CA SER A 4 19.47 26.25 6.95
C SER A 4 19.35 24.81 7.45
N ALA A 5 18.42 24.57 8.36
CA ALA A 5 17.97 23.24 8.69
C ALA A 5 17.16 22.76 7.47
N ALA A 6 17.74 21.87 6.67
CA ALA A 6 16.97 21.10 5.70
C ALA A 6 16.11 20.12 6.50
N VAL A 7 14.82 20.42 6.63
CA VAL A 7 13.81 19.47 7.09
C VAL A 7 13.65 18.47 5.93
N LEU A 8 14.35 17.35 6.01
CA LEU A 8 14.02 16.20 5.17
C LEU A 8 12.70 15.63 5.69
N ALA A 9 11.64 15.87 4.92
CA ALA A 9 10.34 15.25 5.15
C ALA A 9 10.51 13.73 5.20
N GLY A 10 10.10 13.12 6.31
CA GLY A 10 10.18 11.70 6.51
C GLY A 10 9.37 10.95 5.45
N ILE A 11 10.02 10.03 4.75
CA ILE A 11 9.40 9.16 3.75
C ILE A 11 8.57 8.14 4.51
N ALA A 12 7.28 8.40 4.64
CA ALA A 12 6.32 7.44 5.16
C ALA A 12 6.06 6.36 4.11
N ALA A 13 6.55 5.17 4.37
CA ALA A 13 6.45 4.04 3.47
C ALA A 13 5.18 3.23 3.74
N SER A 14 4.18 3.34 2.90
CA SER A 14 3.06 2.40 2.87
C SER A 14 3.12 1.61 1.57
N PHE A 15 3.25 0.29 1.66
CA PHE A 15 3.18 -0.60 0.50
C PHE A 15 1.72 -0.99 0.25
N VAL A 16 1.21 -0.67 -0.94
CA VAL A 16 0.02 -1.33 -1.48
C VAL A 16 0.46 -2.63 -2.13
N THR A 17 -0.18 -3.70 -1.80
CA THR A 17 0.27 -5.02 -2.22
C THR A 17 -0.53 -5.59 -3.35
N MET A 18 0.20 -6.21 -4.22
CA MET A 18 -0.30 -7.17 -5.20
C MET A 18 -0.63 -8.51 -4.56
N ALA A 19 -1.77 -9.08 -4.95
CA ALA A 19 -1.94 -10.51 -4.91
C ALA A 19 -0.84 -11.14 -5.77
N ALA A 20 0.02 -11.95 -5.17
CA ALA A 20 0.84 -12.85 -5.93
C ALA A 20 -0.12 -13.77 -6.69
N LEU A 21 -0.12 -13.72 -8.01
CA LEU A 21 -0.75 -14.78 -8.78
C LEU A 21 0.04 -16.06 -8.46
N ALA A 22 -0.56 -16.93 -7.63
CA ALA A 22 -0.08 -18.28 -7.53
C ALA A 22 0.12 -18.80 -8.96
N HIS A 23 1.13 -19.64 -9.20
CA HIS A 23 1.45 -20.21 -10.49
C HIS A 23 0.27 -21.08 -11.00
N GLY A 24 -0.85 -20.43 -11.34
CA GLY A 24 -1.95 -21.00 -12.09
C GLY A 24 -1.69 -20.81 -13.58
N GLU A 25 -2.23 -21.68 -14.40
CA GLU A 25 -2.21 -21.52 -15.85
C GLU A 25 -2.66 -20.10 -16.22
N LYS A 26 -1.90 -19.48 -17.15
CA LYS A 26 -2.17 -18.13 -17.66
C LYS A 26 -3.65 -18.03 -18.08
N GLY A 27 -4.38 -17.05 -17.56
CA GLY A 27 -5.79 -16.84 -17.89
C GLY A 27 -6.80 -17.72 -17.13
N ALA A 28 -6.36 -18.70 -16.35
CA ALA A 28 -7.25 -19.50 -15.49
C ALA A 28 -7.65 -18.71 -14.23
N PRO A 29 -8.86 -18.92 -13.68
CA PRO A 29 -9.19 -18.43 -12.35
C PRO A 29 -8.17 -18.96 -11.33
N PRO A 30 -7.94 -18.24 -10.21
CA PRO A 30 -7.04 -18.70 -9.15
C PRO A 30 -7.39 -20.13 -8.72
N ALA A 31 -6.38 -20.95 -8.46
CA ALA A 31 -6.62 -22.28 -7.91
C ALA A 31 -7.28 -22.16 -6.54
N GLU A 32 -8.30 -22.99 -6.28
CA GLU A 32 -8.95 -23.01 -4.96
C GLU A 32 -7.92 -23.35 -3.87
N GLY A 33 -7.95 -22.62 -2.76
CA GLY A 33 -7.10 -22.88 -1.60
C GLY A 33 -6.28 -21.69 -1.14
N TRP A 34 -5.27 -21.98 -0.35
CA TRP A 34 -4.37 -21.01 0.23
C TRP A 34 -3.13 -20.79 -0.64
N SER A 35 -2.74 -19.54 -0.78
CA SER A 35 -1.45 -19.14 -1.34
C SER A 35 -0.96 -17.89 -0.63
N GLY A 36 0.30 -17.52 -0.85
CA GLY A 36 0.80 -16.33 -0.22
C GLY A 36 2.24 -16.02 -0.59
N SER A 37 2.73 -14.91 -0.04
CA SER A 37 4.11 -14.51 -0.17
C SER A 37 4.64 -13.80 1.06
N VAL A 38 5.95 -13.85 1.22
CA VAL A 38 6.72 -13.08 2.20
C VAL A 38 7.84 -12.37 1.46
N ALA A 39 7.96 -11.08 1.64
CA ALA A 39 9.02 -10.28 1.04
C ALA A 39 9.79 -9.48 2.09
N GLY A 40 11.09 -9.33 1.89
CA GLY A 40 11.96 -8.52 2.71
C GLY A 40 13.00 -7.77 1.89
N GLY A 41 13.28 -6.54 2.28
CA GLY A 41 14.31 -5.70 1.68
C GLY A 41 15.12 -4.98 2.75
N TYR A 42 16.41 -4.80 2.48
CA TYR A 42 17.31 -4.07 3.34
C TYR A 42 18.33 -3.31 2.51
N VAL A 43 18.46 -2.02 2.78
CA VAL A 43 19.45 -1.14 2.16
C VAL A 43 20.21 -0.40 3.25
N ALA A 44 21.53 -0.44 3.20
CA ALA A 44 22.39 0.36 4.08
C ALA A 44 23.37 1.16 3.22
N VAL A 45 23.44 2.45 3.49
CA VAL A 45 24.41 3.39 2.91
C VAL A 45 25.33 3.86 4.02
N ARG A 46 26.63 3.87 3.76
CA ARG A 46 27.66 4.31 4.70
C ARG A 46 28.56 5.34 4.01
N GLY A 47 28.98 6.38 4.73
CA GLY A 47 29.87 7.41 4.18
C GLY A 47 29.74 8.74 4.88
N ASN A 48 29.56 9.82 4.11
CA ASN A 48 29.36 11.16 4.68
C ASN A 48 28.04 11.31 5.45
N SER A 49 27.06 10.44 5.18
CA SER A 49 25.86 10.20 5.99
C SER A 49 25.60 8.70 6.03
N ASP A 50 25.12 8.23 7.15
CA ASP A 50 24.75 6.83 7.33
C ASP A 50 23.21 6.70 7.25
N SER A 51 22.72 5.87 6.33
CA SER A 51 21.28 5.58 6.27
C SER A 51 21.03 4.09 6.17
N THR A 52 19.90 3.67 6.75
CA THR A 52 19.45 2.29 6.71
C THR A 52 17.96 2.28 6.47
N THR A 53 17.50 1.42 5.57
CA THR A 53 16.08 1.16 5.35
C THR A 53 15.84 -0.33 5.34
N ALA A 54 14.84 -0.77 6.09
CA ALA A 54 14.36 -2.14 6.10
C ALA A 54 12.86 -2.14 5.77
N ASN A 55 12.41 -3.09 4.98
CA ASN A 55 11.00 -3.30 4.69
C ASN A 55 10.64 -4.78 4.81
N PHE A 56 9.39 -5.02 5.19
CA PHE A 56 8.81 -6.35 5.29
C PHE A 56 7.39 -6.31 4.74
N LYS A 57 6.98 -7.36 4.03
CA LYS A 57 5.65 -7.55 3.48
C LYS A 57 5.28 -9.01 3.59
N THR A 58 4.05 -9.29 4.00
CA THR A 58 3.46 -10.62 3.88
C THR A 58 2.05 -10.50 3.36
N GLU A 59 1.68 -11.41 2.50
CA GLU A 59 0.34 -11.52 1.93
C GLU A 59 -0.11 -12.96 1.98
N VAL A 60 -1.37 -13.16 2.36
CA VAL A 60 -2.03 -14.46 2.37
C VAL A 60 -3.32 -14.32 1.59
N LEU A 61 -3.55 -15.26 0.69
CA LEU A 61 -4.73 -15.34 -0.17
C LEU A 61 -5.47 -16.64 0.13
N TYR A 62 -6.78 -16.57 0.06
CA TYR A 62 -7.64 -17.74 0.07
C TYR A 62 -8.71 -17.59 -0.99
N ASP A 63 -8.71 -18.50 -1.96
CA ASP A 63 -9.64 -18.53 -3.08
C ASP A 63 -10.59 -19.74 -2.95
N ASP A 64 -11.89 -19.50 -3.00
CA ASP A 64 -12.94 -20.51 -3.02
C ASP A 64 -14.04 -20.10 -3.99
N LYS A 65 -14.10 -20.73 -5.16
CA LYS A 65 -15.11 -20.52 -6.21
C LYS A 65 -15.34 -19.04 -6.53
N ARG A 66 -16.30 -18.43 -5.82
CA ARG A 66 -16.69 -17.03 -6.00
C ARG A 66 -16.10 -16.09 -4.96
N TRP A 67 -15.49 -16.64 -3.90
CA TRP A 67 -14.93 -15.85 -2.82
C TRP A 67 -13.43 -15.78 -2.94
N HIS A 68 -12.91 -14.55 -2.86
CA HIS A 68 -11.48 -14.28 -2.88
C HIS A 68 -11.15 -13.40 -1.67
N HIS A 69 -10.37 -13.94 -0.76
CA HIS A 69 -9.94 -13.23 0.44
C HIS A 69 -8.46 -12.93 0.37
N SER A 70 -8.08 -11.75 0.78
CA SER A 70 -6.66 -11.38 0.94
C SER A 70 -6.42 -10.70 2.26
N ALA A 71 -5.30 -11.05 2.89
CA ALA A 71 -4.78 -10.38 4.07
C ALA A 71 -3.34 -9.96 3.82
N LEU A 72 -3.07 -8.68 4.05
CA LEU A 72 -1.75 -8.09 3.85
C LEU A 72 -1.27 -7.44 5.14
N ALA A 73 0.01 -7.60 5.45
CA ALA A 73 0.71 -6.78 6.43
C ALA A 73 2.03 -6.26 5.86
N THR A 74 2.33 -4.99 6.10
CA THR A 74 3.62 -4.39 5.76
C THR A 74 4.20 -3.62 6.94
N ALA A 75 5.52 -3.59 7.00
CA ALA A 75 6.27 -2.79 7.96
C ALA A 75 7.47 -2.15 7.26
N VAL A 76 7.75 -0.89 7.57
CA VAL A 76 8.91 -0.16 7.08
C VAL A 76 9.57 0.56 8.24
N GLY A 77 10.89 0.47 8.31
CA GLY A 77 11.72 1.24 9.22
C GLY A 77 12.89 1.86 8.47
N ALA A 78 13.20 3.11 8.75
CA ALA A 78 14.41 3.76 8.26
C ALA A 78 15.06 4.58 9.35
N SER A 79 16.39 4.69 9.26
CA SER A 79 17.17 5.57 10.11
C SER A 79 18.19 6.34 9.27
N GLN A 80 18.51 7.55 9.71
CA GLN A 80 19.53 8.40 9.13
C GLN A 80 20.41 8.96 10.27
N ASP A 81 21.74 8.76 10.16
CA ASP A 81 22.73 9.19 11.15
C ASP A 81 22.41 8.75 12.60
N GLY A 82 21.75 7.57 12.74
CA GLY A 82 21.35 6.99 14.01
C GLY A 82 19.94 7.35 14.48
N ASP A 83 19.31 8.35 13.90
CA ASP A 83 17.95 8.76 14.23
C ASP A 83 16.93 8.04 13.33
N THR A 84 15.78 7.66 13.91
CA THR A 84 14.68 7.07 13.15
C THR A 84 14.08 8.12 12.22
N SER A 85 14.09 7.84 10.91
CA SER A 85 13.57 8.74 9.86
C SER A 85 12.26 8.25 9.24
N ALA A 86 11.94 6.95 9.34
CA ALA A 86 10.64 6.40 8.98
C ALA A 86 10.29 5.21 9.86
N GLU A 87 8.99 5.09 10.21
CA GLU A 87 8.43 3.95 10.92
C GLU A 87 6.94 3.86 10.58
N ALA A 88 6.57 2.88 9.74
CA ALA A 88 5.20 2.75 9.27
C ALA A 88 4.76 1.28 9.22
N TYR A 89 3.48 1.06 9.54
CA TYR A 89 2.81 -0.24 9.53
C TYR A 89 1.47 -0.12 8.80
N LYS A 90 1.16 -1.13 7.99
CA LYS A 90 -0.13 -1.25 7.30
C LYS A 90 -0.66 -2.66 7.45
N GLY A 91 -1.95 -2.77 7.73
CA GLY A 91 -2.71 -4.01 7.65
C GLY A 91 -3.89 -3.81 6.71
N LEU A 92 -4.17 -4.77 5.83
CA LEU A 92 -5.27 -4.73 4.88
C LEU A 92 -5.95 -6.09 4.85
N LEU A 93 -7.27 -6.09 4.96
CA LEU A 93 -8.13 -7.24 4.68
C LEU A 93 -9.04 -6.86 3.53
N LYS A 94 -9.12 -7.70 2.51
CA LYS A 94 -10.03 -7.49 1.38
C LYS A 94 -10.74 -8.80 1.04
N THR A 95 -12.02 -8.70 0.83
CA THR A 95 -12.86 -9.82 0.37
C THR A 95 -13.54 -9.40 -0.92
N LYS A 96 -13.53 -10.28 -1.93
CA LYS A 96 -14.26 -10.10 -3.19
C LYS A 96 -15.25 -11.26 -3.33
N TYR A 97 -16.42 -10.96 -3.87
CA TYR A 97 -17.44 -11.95 -4.24
C TYR A 97 -17.81 -11.79 -5.70
N ASP A 98 -17.59 -12.81 -6.51
CA ASP A 98 -17.86 -12.81 -7.94
C ASP A 98 -19.37 -12.93 -8.19
N MET A 99 -19.96 -11.83 -8.62
CA MET A 99 -21.38 -11.77 -9.03
C MET A 99 -21.54 -12.33 -10.45
N SER A 100 -20.55 -12.08 -11.31
CA SER A 100 -20.43 -12.62 -12.67
C SER A 100 -18.95 -12.79 -13.04
N GLU A 101 -18.66 -13.21 -14.26
CA GLU A 101 -17.27 -13.28 -14.77
C GLU A 101 -16.56 -11.92 -14.80
N THR A 102 -17.32 -10.84 -14.96
CA THR A 102 -16.79 -9.49 -15.15
C THR A 102 -17.04 -8.55 -13.97
N ILE A 103 -18.04 -8.82 -13.12
CA ILE A 103 -18.44 -7.94 -12.02
C ILE A 103 -18.32 -8.68 -10.69
N TYR A 104 -17.73 -8.03 -9.71
CA TYR A 104 -17.66 -8.51 -8.33
C TYR A 104 -18.01 -7.41 -7.33
N ALA A 105 -18.54 -7.81 -6.17
CA ALA A 105 -18.64 -6.95 -5.00
C ALA A 105 -17.36 -7.09 -4.17
N PHE A 106 -16.94 -6.04 -3.47
CA PHE A 106 -15.82 -6.11 -2.54
C PHE A 106 -16.11 -5.41 -1.22
N GLY A 107 -15.45 -5.88 -0.17
CA GLY A 107 -15.29 -5.22 1.12
C GLY A 107 -13.80 -5.13 1.46
N LEU A 108 -13.39 -4.02 2.06
CA LEU A 108 -12.01 -3.73 2.42
C LEU A 108 -11.98 -3.09 3.80
N ALA A 109 -11.07 -3.58 4.65
CA ALA A 109 -10.69 -2.93 5.90
C ALA A 109 -9.18 -2.70 5.90
N GLU A 110 -8.74 -1.46 6.12
CA GLU A 110 -7.34 -1.06 6.08
C GLU A 110 -6.99 -0.29 7.36
N TYR A 111 -5.88 -0.67 7.98
CA TYR A 111 -5.28 0.03 9.13
C TYR A 111 -3.91 0.56 8.74
N ASN A 112 -3.70 1.86 8.97
CA ASN A 112 -2.43 2.53 8.74
C ASN A 112 -1.95 3.19 10.02
N LYS A 113 -0.67 2.99 10.35
CA LYS A 113 0.04 3.70 11.40
C LYS A 113 1.38 4.16 10.84
N ASP A 114 1.60 5.48 10.87
CA ASP A 114 2.84 6.10 10.44
C ASP A 114 3.30 7.08 11.52
N ARG A 115 4.50 6.85 12.06
CA ARG A 115 5.06 7.66 13.14
C ARG A 115 5.29 9.12 12.76
N PHE A 116 5.46 9.39 11.48
CA PHE A 116 5.79 10.72 10.95
C PHE A 116 4.60 11.42 10.29
N SER A 117 3.43 10.78 10.28
CA SER A 117 2.19 11.41 9.80
C SER A 117 1.55 12.29 10.88
N ALA A 118 0.59 13.13 10.47
CA ALA A 118 -0.24 13.91 11.38
C ALA A 118 -1.19 13.06 12.24
N TYR A 119 -1.28 11.76 11.96
CA TYR A 119 -2.19 10.84 12.64
C TYR A 119 -1.44 9.80 13.44
N ASP A 120 -1.97 9.43 14.62
CA ASP A 120 -1.50 8.27 15.38
C ASP A 120 -1.84 6.97 14.64
N TYR A 121 -3.03 6.92 14.03
CA TYR A 121 -3.49 5.85 13.14
C TYR A 121 -4.67 6.32 12.29
N GLN A 122 -4.94 5.57 11.23
CA GLN A 122 -6.12 5.71 10.38
C GLN A 122 -6.69 4.31 10.06
N VAL A 123 -8.01 4.20 10.10
CA VAL A 123 -8.76 3.00 9.71
C VAL A 123 -9.68 3.36 8.56
N PHE A 124 -9.74 2.54 7.53
CA PHE A 124 -10.65 2.68 6.41
C PHE A 124 -11.51 1.42 6.31
N GLU A 125 -12.79 1.59 6.14
CA GLU A 125 -13.75 0.53 5.87
C GLU A 125 -14.53 0.91 4.61
N VAL A 126 -14.37 0.16 3.53
CA VAL A 126 -14.93 0.48 2.21
C VAL A 126 -15.65 -0.74 1.66
N ALA A 127 -16.80 -0.53 1.06
CA ALA A 127 -17.50 -1.52 0.26
C ALA A 127 -17.86 -0.96 -1.11
N GLY A 128 -17.89 -1.80 -2.14
CA GLY A 128 -18.11 -1.34 -3.48
C GLY A 128 -18.24 -2.46 -4.51
N LEU A 129 -18.18 -2.06 -5.76
CA LEU A 129 -18.20 -2.93 -6.92
C LEU A 129 -16.91 -2.81 -7.72
N GLY A 130 -16.48 -3.93 -8.28
CA GLY A 130 -15.37 -4.02 -9.19
C GLY A 130 -15.80 -4.55 -10.55
N TRP A 131 -15.09 -4.11 -11.57
CA TRP A 131 -15.26 -4.53 -12.95
C TRP A 131 -13.93 -5.03 -13.51
N ARG A 132 -13.90 -6.29 -13.95
CA ARG A 132 -12.82 -6.87 -14.76
C ARG A 132 -13.01 -6.39 -16.19
N VAL A 133 -12.29 -5.33 -16.58
CA VAL A 133 -12.41 -4.71 -17.90
C VAL A 133 -11.96 -5.68 -18.99
N PHE A 134 -10.85 -6.35 -18.73
CA PHE A 134 -10.37 -7.47 -19.53
C PHE A 134 -9.48 -8.38 -18.68
N ARG A 135 -9.46 -9.65 -19.06
CA ARG A 135 -8.55 -10.67 -18.57
C ARG A 135 -8.13 -11.54 -19.74
N SER A 136 -6.83 -11.62 -19.99
CA SER A 136 -6.20 -12.48 -21.00
C SER A 136 -5.07 -13.26 -20.36
N ASP A 137 -4.43 -14.14 -21.13
CA ASP A 137 -3.28 -14.93 -20.66
C ASP A 137 -2.11 -14.08 -20.19
N SER A 138 -1.98 -12.86 -20.71
CA SER A 138 -0.85 -11.98 -20.38
C SER A 138 -1.24 -10.69 -19.66
N GLN A 139 -2.51 -10.28 -19.66
CA GLN A 139 -2.89 -8.98 -19.13
C GLN A 139 -4.24 -9.05 -18.40
N GLU A 140 -4.35 -8.32 -17.32
CA GLU A 140 -5.61 -8.13 -16.57
C GLU A 140 -5.73 -6.66 -16.15
N LEU A 141 -6.94 -6.09 -16.31
CA LEU A 141 -7.29 -4.77 -15.79
C LEU A 141 -8.58 -4.85 -15.00
N ASN A 142 -8.50 -4.44 -13.74
CA ASN A 142 -9.63 -4.30 -12.83
C ASN A 142 -9.84 -2.84 -12.46
N LEU A 143 -11.10 -2.39 -12.44
CA LEU A 143 -11.50 -1.09 -11.93
C LEU A 143 -12.43 -1.30 -10.74
N GLU A 144 -12.32 -0.48 -9.72
CA GLU A 144 -13.13 -0.53 -8.50
C GLU A 144 -13.71 0.84 -8.17
N ALA A 145 -14.95 0.85 -7.68
CA ALA A 145 -15.58 2.03 -7.10
C ALA A 145 -16.32 1.63 -5.83
N GLY A 146 -16.13 2.40 -4.77
CA GLY A 146 -16.72 2.11 -3.47
C GLY A 146 -16.94 3.35 -2.63
N VAL A 147 -17.65 3.15 -1.55
CA VAL A 147 -17.91 4.16 -0.52
C VAL A 147 -17.64 3.54 0.85
N GLY A 148 -17.33 4.38 1.82
CA GLY A 148 -16.98 3.88 3.13
C GLY A 148 -16.80 4.95 4.18
N ALA A 149 -16.21 4.56 5.29
CA ALA A 149 -15.84 5.44 6.39
C ALA A 149 -14.33 5.42 6.61
N LYS A 150 -13.80 6.55 7.01
CA LYS A 150 -12.43 6.72 7.49
C LYS A 150 -12.49 7.22 8.92
N GLN A 151 -11.81 6.53 9.81
CA GLN A 151 -11.64 6.90 11.21
C GLN A 151 -10.17 7.23 11.44
N SER A 152 -9.88 8.42 11.93
CA SER A 152 -8.50 8.87 12.15
C SER A 152 -8.35 9.42 13.55
N LYS A 153 -7.16 9.22 14.13
CA LYS A 153 -6.79 9.84 15.39
C LYS A 153 -5.62 10.78 15.18
N LEU A 154 -5.86 12.09 15.35
CA LEU A 154 -4.82 13.10 15.24
C LEU A 154 -3.73 12.87 16.29
N ARG A 155 -2.49 13.08 15.90
CA ARG A 155 -1.34 13.11 16.81
C ARG A 155 -1.44 14.33 17.70
N GLN A 156 -0.98 14.20 18.94
CA GLN A 156 -0.81 15.37 19.79
C GLN A 156 0.28 16.28 19.22
N PRO A 157 0.04 17.59 19.16
CA PRO A 157 1.08 18.54 18.76
C PRO A 157 2.22 18.54 19.77
N ASP A 158 3.43 18.82 19.29
CA ASP A 158 4.60 18.98 20.14
C ASP A 158 4.55 20.31 20.91
N PRO A 159 5.06 20.37 22.16
CA PRO A 159 5.17 21.64 22.88
C PRO A 159 6.01 22.66 22.08
N PRO A 160 5.66 23.97 22.08
CA PRO A 160 4.76 24.65 23.03
C PRO A 160 3.27 24.72 22.65
N GLU A 161 2.83 24.02 21.62
CA GLU A 161 1.42 24.03 21.21
C GLU A 161 0.51 23.40 22.27
N PRO A 162 -0.73 23.89 22.44
CA PRO A 162 -1.66 23.33 23.39
C PRO A 162 -2.08 21.90 22.96
N LEU A 163 -2.19 21.00 23.95
CA LEU A 163 -2.65 19.65 23.71
C LEU A 163 -4.13 19.63 23.29
N LEU A 164 -4.45 18.85 22.28
CA LEU A 164 -5.82 18.60 21.85
C LEU A 164 -6.59 17.80 22.91
N ALA A 165 -7.84 18.17 23.17
CA ALA A 165 -8.72 17.37 24.01
C ALA A 165 -8.99 15.99 23.38
N PRO A 166 -9.30 14.95 24.19
CA PRO A 166 -9.51 13.61 23.66
C PRO A 166 -10.55 13.52 22.52
N GLY A 167 -11.63 14.31 22.59
CA GLY A 167 -12.67 14.35 21.55
C GLY A 167 -12.24 15.09 20.28
N GLU A 168 -11.33 16.04 20.36
CA GLU A 168 -10.81 16.82 19.21
C GLU A 168 -9.82 16.03 18.36
N ARG A 169 -9.30 14.92 18.89
CA ARG A 169 -8.35 14.07 18.19
C ARG A 169 -9.00 13.08 17.22
N ASN A 170 -10.27 12.77 17.40
CA ASN A 170 -10.97 11.81 16.56
C ASN A 170 -11.59 12.54 15.36
N VAL A 171 -11.25 12.07 14.17
CA VAL A 171 -11.78 12.58 12.89
C VAL A 171 -12.38 11.41 12.15
N ASP A 172 -13.71 11.42 12.05
CA ASP A 172 -14.47 10.41 11.33
C ASP A 172 -15.10 11.08 10.09
N GLU A 173 -14.90 10.50 8.92
CA GLU A 173 -15.44 11.04 7.69
C GLU A 173 -15.96 9.93 6.76
N PHE A 174 -16.93 10.29 5.92
CA PHE A 174 -17.39 9.44 4.83
C PHE A 174 -16.45 9.61 3.64
N VAL A 175 -16.08 8.52 2.98
CA VAL A 175 -15.13 8.56 1.86
C VAL A 175 -15.68 7.84 0.64
N GLY A 176 -15.37 8.39 -0.54
CA GLY A 176 -15.46 7.71 -1.81
C GLY A 176 -14.10 7.09 -2.17
N ARG A 177 -14.09 5.90 -2.80
CA ARG A 177 -12.84 5.26 -3.26
C ARG A 177 -12.98 4.81 -4.71
N LEU A 178 -11.97 5.14 -5.52
CA LEU A 178 -11.76 4.62 -6.86
C LEU A 178 -10.46 3.86 -6.88
N GLY A 179 -10.42 2.75 -7.62
CA GLY A 179 -9.23 1.93 -7.79
C GLY A 179 -9.05 1.45 -9.22
N ALA A 180 -7.80 1.29 -9.64
CA ALA A 180 -7.42 0.60 -10.86
C ALA A 180 -6.24 -0.34 -10.55
N GLU A 181 -6.30 -1.56 -11.05
CA GLU A 181 -5.26 -2.57 -10.85
C GLU A 181 -4.98 -3.23 -12.20
N TYR A 182 -3.75 -3.05 -12.70
CA TYR A 182 -3.28 -3.60 -13.96
C TYR A 182 -2.14 -4.57 -13.71
N HIS A 183 -2.22 -5.76 -14.34
CA HIS A 183 -1.18 -6.77 -14.32
C HIS A 183 -0.80 -7.14 -15.75
N TRP A 184 0.50 -7.26 -16.00
CA TRP A 184 1.03 -7.68 -17.28
C TRP A 184 2.18 -8.69 -17.09
N HIS A 185 1.93 -9.92 -17.51
CA HIS A 185 2.95 -10.95 -17.64
C HIS A 185 3.79 -10.65 -18.89
N ILE A 186 4.90 -9.92 -18.72
CA ILE A 186 5.82 -9.56 -19.80
C ILE A 186 6.46 -10.83 -20.40
N SER A 187 6.81 -11.78 -19.50
CA SER A 187 7.36 -13.09 -19.84
C SER A 187 6.94 -14.12 -18.80
N GLU A 188 7.40 -15.38 -18.95
CA GLU A 188 7.17 -16.41 -17.93
C GLU A 188 7.81 -16.10 -16.57
N SER A 189 8.86 -15.27 -16.56
CA SER A 189 9.58 -14.91 -15.34
C SER A 189 9.38 -13.46 -14.90
N ALA A 190 8.71 -12.60 -15.68
CA ALA A 190 8.59 -11.18 -15.39
C ALA A 190 7.14 -10.72 -15.43
N VAL A 191 6.71 -10.05 -14.35
CA VAL A 191 5.38 -9.45 -14.20
C VAL A 191 5.52 -7.97 -13.86
N PHE A 192 4.89 -7.15 -14.65
CA PHE A 192 4.67 -5.73 -14.36
C PHE A 192 3.29 -5.55 -13.74
N SER A 193 3.19 -4.63 -12.81
CA SER A 193 1.91 -4.26 -12.24
C SER A 193 1.86 -2.80 -11.87
N GLU A 194 0.67 -2.24 -11.99
CA GLU A 194 0.34 -0.89 -11.59
C GLU A 194 -0.94 -0.91 -10.76
N LYS A 195 -0.90 -0.30 -9.59
CA LYS A 195 -2.06 -0.11 -8.73
C LYS A 195 -2.23 1.36 -8.43
N VAL A 196 -3.40 1.90 -8.76
CA VAL A 196 -3.76 3.26 -8.42
C VAL A 196 -5.01 3.23 -7.57
N ALA A 197 -5.02 3.97 -6.47
CA ALA A 197 -6.19 4.17 -5.64
C ALA A 197 -6.33 5.64 -5.28
N SER A 198 -7.56 6.16 -5.37
CA SER A 198 -7.93 7.51 -4.92
C SER A 198 -8.98 7.38 -3.84
N THR A 199 -8.74 7.96 -2.68
CA THR A 199 -9.69 8.05 -1.57
C THR A 199 -10.05 9.51 -1.35
N MET A 200 -11.31 9.84 -1.61
CA MET A 200 -11.86 11.19 -1.59
C MET A 200 -12.64 11.39 -0.29
N GLY A 201 -12.13 12.22 0.60
CA GLY A 201 -12.80 12.68 1.81
C GLY A 201 -13.41 14.08 1.62
N SER A 202 -13.88 14.69 2.73
CA SER A 202 -14.48 16.02 2.71
C SER A 202 -13.47 17.12 2.38
N ASP A 203 -12.27 17.03 2.92
CA ASP A 203 -11.27 18.10 2.86
C ASP A 203 -10.03 17.69 2.04
N ASN A 204 -9.74 16.40 1.95
CA ASN A 204 -8.55 15.88 1.28
C ASN A 204 -8.87 14.71 0.35
N THR A 205 -8.28 14.73 -0.83
CA THR A 205 -8.20 13.54 -1.71
C THR A 205 -6.80 12.97 -1.63
N TYR A 206 -6.72 11.72 -1.17
CA TYR A 206 -5.49 10.94 -1.13
C TYR A 206 -5.40 10.04 -2.34
N ILE A 207 -4.29 10.11 -3.07
CA ILE A 207 -4.01 9.28 -4.24
C ILE A 207 -2.74 8.47 -3.94
N GLU A 208 -2.80 7.18 -4.18
CA GLU A 208 -1.67 6.27 -4.06
C GLU A 208 -1.49 5.51 -5.38
N SER A 209 -0.27 5.47 -5.89
CA SER A 209 0.13 4.71 -7.09
C SER A 209 1.33 3.85 -6.74
N LEU A 210 1.24 2.55 -7.01
CA LEU A 210 2.33 1.59 -6.86
C LEU A 210 2.60 0.93 -8.20
N THR A 211 3.76 1.23 -8.76
CA THR A 211 4.35 0.53 -9.90
C THR A 211 5.31 -0.54 -9.40
N GLU A 212 5.15 -1.78 -9.81
CA GLU A 212 6.05 -2.88 -9.41
C GLU A 212 6.47 -3.71 -10.63
N LEU A 213 7.76 -4.03 -10.71
CA LEU A 213 8.31 -5.02 -11.64
C LEU A 213 8.88 -6.17 -10.81
N LYS A 214 8.29 -7.36 -10.97
CA LYS A 214 8.73 -8.57 -10.31
C LYS A 214 9.33 -9.55 -11.32
N THR A 215 10.49 -10.12 -10.98
CA THR A 215 11.13 -11.15 -11.82
C THR A 215 11.54 -12.35 -10.98
N THR A 216 11.20 -13.54 -11.46
CA THR A 216 11.60 -14.81 -10.84
C THR A 216 13.09 -15.00 -10.98
N VAL A 217 13.77 -15.28 -9.87
CA VAL A 217 15.21 -15.58 -9.83
C VAL A 217 15.43 -17.08 -9.88
N VAL A 218 14.78 -17.84 -8.99
CA VAL A 218 14.85 -19.29 -8.96
C VAL A 218 13.67 -19.88 -8.18
N GLY A 219 12.95 -20.83 -8.79
CA GLY A 219 11.80 -21.48 -8.15
C GLY A 219 10.75 -20.46 -7.70
N ALA A 220 10.43 -20.45 -6.41
CA ALA A 220 9.47 -19.54 -5.79
C ALA A 220 10.08 -18.19 -5.35
N LEU A 221 11.38 -17.97 -5.58
CA LEU A 221 12.08 -16.75 -5.19
C LEU A 221 12.10 -15.76 -6.34
N SER A 222 11.65 -14.54 -6.07
CA SER A 222 11.59 -13.42 -7.02
C SER A 222 12.29 -12.18 -6.45
N LEU A 223 12.77 -11.32 -7.35
CA LEU A 223 13.20 -9.95 -7.06
C LEU A 223 12.07 -9.00 -7.48
N ALA A 224 11.68 -8.11 -6.56
CA ALA A 224 10.68 -7.08 -6.81
C ALA A 224 11.30 -5.70 -6.71
N LEU A 225 11.07 -4.87 -7.74
CA LEU A 225 11.38 -3.44 -7.77
C LEU A 225 10.05 -2.68 -7.68
N GLY A 226 9.89 -1.85 -6.66
CA GLY A 226 8.69 -1.08 -6.42
C GLY A 226 8.96 0.42 -6.46
N TYR A 227 8.02 1.17 -7.02
CA TYR A 227 7.97 2.63 -6.95
C TYR A 227 6.58 3.07 -6.50
N LEU A 228 6.51 3.62 -5.31
CA LEU A 228 5.30 4.10 -4.66
C LEU A 228 5.27 5.62 -4.71
N VAL A 229 4.14 6.18 -5.12
CA VAL A 229 3.85 7.62 -5.06
C VAL A 229 2.58 7.81 -4.24
N LYS A 230 2.62 8.75 -3.30
CA LYS A 230 1.47 9.19 -2.51
C LYS A 230 1.28 10.68 -2.71
N HIS A 231 0.04 11.08 -2.93
CA HIS A 231 -0.31 12.49 -3.11
C HIS A 231 -1.54 12.84 -2.27
N ASN A 232 -1.43 13.95 -1.54
CA ASN A 232 -2.53 14.56 -0.82
C ASN A 232 -2.85 15.93 -1.45
N THR A 233 -4.11 16.20 -1.73
CA THR A 233 -4.53 17.50 -2.29
C THR A 233 -4.46 18.60 -1.25
N ASP A 234 -4.65 18.25 0.02
CA ASP A 234 -4.54 19.16 1.15
C ASP A 234 -3.64 18.60 2.24
N VAL A 235 -2.71 19.42 2.74
CA VAL A 235 -1.75 19.10 3.80
C VAL A 235 -1.49 20.33 4.66
N PRO A 236 -1.11 20.19 5.94
CA PRO A 236 -0.70 21.30 6.76
C PRO A 236 0.45 22.10 6.14
N GLY A 237 0.51 23.40 6.45
CA GLY A 237 1.57 24.28 5.93
C GLY A 237 2.96 23.78 6.28
N GLY A 238 3.85 23.70 5.28
CA GLY A 238 5.23 23.22 5.43
C GLY A 238 5.43 21.71 5.22
N VAL A 239 4.37 20.99 4.89
CA VAL A 239 4.43 19.56 4.53
C VAL A 239 4.30 19.41 3.01
N ASP A 240 5.11 18.53 2.42
CA ASP A 240 5.01 18.21 0.99
C ASP A 240 3.73 17.43 0.70
N LYS A 241 3.09 17.77 -0.44
CA LYS A 241 1.86 17.09 -0.91
C LYS A 241 2.14 15.73 -1.52
N THR A 242 3.35 15.48 -1.94
CA THR A 242 3.73 14.26 -2.68
C THR A 242 4.95 13.62 -2.07
N ASP A 243 4.80 12.37 -1.69
CA ASP A 243 5.90 11.50 -1.25
C ASP A 243 6.14 10.41 -2.30
N SER A 244 7.39 10.02 -2.47
CA SER A 244 7.74 8.88 -3.31
C SER A 244 8.77 7.98 -2.64
N GLN A 245 8.69 6.68 -2.94
CA GLN A 245 9.58 5.69 -2.40
C GLN A 245 9.93 4.64 -3.45
N THR A 246 11.21 4.34 -3.58
CA THR A 246 11.72 3.20 -4.33
C THR A 246 12.07 2.08 -3.38
N SER A 247 11.72 0.84 -3.72
CA SER A 247 12.03 -0.34 -2.94
C SER A 247 12.62 -1.46 -3.80
N ILE A 248 13.49 -2.25 -3.19
CA ILE A 248 14.03 -3.50 -3.73
C ILE A 248 13.79 -4.57 -2.67
N SER A 249 13.18 -5.68 -3.05
CA SER A 249 12.83 -6.76 -2.13
C SER A 249 13.06 -8.12 -2.76
N LEU A 250 13.45 -9.10 -1.95
CA LEU A 250 13.36 -10.51 -2.28
C LEU A 250 12.02 -11.04 -1.77
N GLU A 251 11.27 -11.72 -2.62
CA GLU A 251 9.95 -12.30 -2.33
C GLU A 251 9.98 -13.81 -2.52
N TYR A 252 9.45 -14.53 -1.54
CA TYR A 252 9.21 -15.97 -1.61
C TYR A 252 7.71 -16.23 -1.65
N ALA A 253 7.24 -16.93 -2.67
CA ALA A 253 5.84 -17.34 -2.85
C ALA A 253 5.62 -18.80 -2.42
N PHE A 254 4.45 -19.12 -1.84
CA PHE A 254 4.06 -20.47 -1.39
C PHE A 254 2.59 -20.75 -1.63
#